data_52d0f65bc5b0f150b01a792d4bc0dc8b
#
_entry.id   52d0f65bc5b0f150b01a792d4bc0dc8b
#
_cell.length_a   1.000
_cell.length_b   1.000
_cell.length_c   1.000
_cell.angle_alpha   90.00
_cell.angle_beta   90.00
_cell.angle_gamma   90.00
#
_symmetry.space_group_name_H-M   'P 1'
#
loop_
_entity.id
_entity.type
_entity.pdbx_description
1 polymer ?
#
loop_
_entity_poly.entity_id
_entity_poly.type
_entity_poly.pdbx_seq_one_letter_code
_entity_poly.pdbx_strand_id
1 'polypeptide(L)'
;TAITFVDIAGLVKGAAEGQGLGNQFLNHIKNVSIILEVVRDFDDPEIIREHSKNPDQDAETIETELRLKDLETIEKKLASIQKDPSKKEESLFLSGFKEKISSGPEINISEKDLKNKKLADLLKEINLLSLKPRIYAFNSDSLKLAAGKNLERIWRGRPVVYFSAKTGQGLENLIKICYQTLDLISFLTVGKKEARAWTIKHGTKAREAAGVIHSDFEKNFIRAKVINWQKLILTESFADASSKGLIRTEGKDYAVQDGDVVEFLVNK
;
A
#
# COMPACT_ATOMS: atom_id res chain seq x y z
N THR A 1 -11.39 2.55 11.14
CA THR A 1 -10.32 2.64 10.12
C THR A 1 -10.73 1.88 8.88
N ALA A 2 -10.43 2.38 7.70
CA ALA A 2 -10.77 1.72 6.45
C ALA A 2 -9.63 1.89 5.44
N ILE A 3 -9.32 0.81 4.70
CA ILE A 3 -8.63 0.88 3.42
C ILE A 3 -9.72 1.01 2.36
N THR A 4 -9.56 1.97 1.45
CA THR A 4 -10.47 2.11 0.31
C THR A 4 -9.92 1.29 -0.85
N PHE A 5 -10.68 0.30 -1.29
CA PHE A 5 -10.43 -0.40 -2.55
C PHE A 5 -11.15 0.35 -3.66
N VAL A 6 -10.38 0.77 -4.65
CA VAL A 6 -10.92 1.43 -5.87
C VAL A 6 -10.93 0.38 -6.96
N ASP A 7 -12.14 0.05 -7.44
CA ASP A 7 -12.27 -0.84 -8.59
C ASP A 7 -11.81 -0.09 -9.84
N ILE A 8 -10.94 -0.73 -10.59
CA ILE A 8 -10.38 -0.21 -11.82
C ILE A 8 -10.70 -1.24 -12.90
N ALA A 9 -11.44 -0.85 -13.93
CA ALA A 9 -11.83 -1.73 -15.04
C ALA A 9 -10.62 -2.56 -15.53
N GLY A 10 -10.84 -3.86 -15.75
CA GLY A 10 -9.78 -4.82 -16.02
C GLY A 10 -8.85 -4.42 -17.17
N LEU A 11 -7.56 -4.68 -17.03
CA LEU A 11 -6.57 -4.52 -18.09
C LEU A 11 -6.84 -5.56 -19.18
N VAL A 12 -7.14 -5.08 -20.37
CA VAL A 12 -7.18 -5.88 -21.59
C VAL A 12 -5.81 -5.75 -22.25
N LYS A 13 -5.27 -6.85 -22.79
CA LYS A 13 -4.03 -6.83 -23.58
C LYS A 13 -4.09 -5.76 -24.67
N GLY A 14 -3.07 -4.89 -24.74
CA GLY A 14 -3.02 -3.75 -25.65
C GLY A 14 -3.61 -2.46 -25.08
N ALA A 15 -3.95 -2.40 -23.79
CA ALA A 15 -4.44 -1.19 -23.14
C ALA A 15 -3.42 -0.03 -23.17
N ALA A 16 -2.12 -0.34 -23.24
CA ALA A 16 -1.06 0.65 -23.40
C ALA A 16 -1.01 1.27 -24.80
N GLU A 17 -1.50 0.57 -25.83
CA GLU A 17 -1.45 1.02 -27.23
C GLU A 17 -2.53 2.05 -27.61
N GLY A 18 -3.26 2.60 -26.64
CA GLY A 18 -4.04 3.83 -26.84
C GLY A 18 -5.47 3.67 -27.32
N GLN A 19 -6.09 2.51 -27.22
CA GLN A 19 -7.52 2.38 -27.50
C GLN A 19 -8.37 2.85 -26.30
N GLY A 20 -8.60 4.15 -26.23
CA GLY A 20 -9.63 4.88 -25.46
C GLY A 20 -9.72 4.66 -23.94
N LEU A 21 -10.02 3.48 -23.47
CA LEU A 21 -10.23 3.15 -22.06
C LEU A 21 -8.93 2.95 -21.26
N GLY A 22 -7.84 2.52 -21.93
CA GLY A 22 -6.56 2.22 -21.27
C GLY A 22 -5.89 3.43 -20.59
N ASN A 23 -6.00 4.62 -21.18
CA ASN A 23 -5.40 5.83 -20.60
C ASN A 23 -6.13 6.35 -19.35
N GLN A 24 -7.46 6.24 -19.29
CA GLN A 24 -8.22 6.60 -18.10
C GLN A 24 -7.93 5.63 -16.95
N PHE A 25 -7.89 4.33 -17.24
CA PHE A 25 -7.50 3.27 -16.35
C PHE A 25 -6.14 3.54 -15.67
N LEU A 26 -5.12 3.81 -16.46
CA LEU A 26 -3.77 4.05 -15.98
C LEU A 26 -3.62 5.34 -15.15
N ASN A 27 -4.47 6.34 -15.42
CA ASN A 27 -4.54 7.54 -14.58
C ASN A 27 -5.13 7.26 -13.19
N HIS A 28 -6.09 6.36 -13.08
CA HIS A 28 -6.63 5.95 -11.77
C HIS A 28 -5.57 5.21 -10.94
N ILE A 29 -4.76 4.32 -11.56
CA ILE A 29 -3.66 3.63 -10.86
C ILE A 29 -2.61 4.62 -10.33
N LYS A 30 -2.37 5.74 -11.00
CA LYS A 30 -1.39 6.73 -10.51
C LYS A 30 -1.72 7.28 -9.13
N ASN A 31 -3.00 7.38 -8.77
CA ASN A 31 -3.45 8.01 -7.54
C ASN A 31 -3.57 7.06 -6.34
N VAL A 32 -3.40 5.75 -6.55
CA VAL A 32 -3.46 4.78 -5.44
C VAL A 32 -2.09 4.56 -4.80
N SER A 33 -2.08 4.22 -3.51
CA SER A 33 -0.84 3.97 -2.75
C SER A 33 -0.26 2.58 -2.97
N ILE A 34 -1.10 1.61 -3.39
CA ILE A 34 -0.76 0.21 -3.60
C ILE A 34 -1.61 -0.35 -4.74
N ILE A 35 -1.09 -1.30 -5.48
CA ILE A 35 -1.82 -2.03 -6.51
C ILE A 35 -2.15 -3.42 -5.97
N LEU A 36 -3.44 -3.75 -5.92
CA LEU A 36 -3.92 -5.10 -5.67
C LEU A 36 -4.29 -5.74 -7.00
N GLU A 37 -3.49 -6.68 -7.44
CA GLU A 37 -3.65 -7.38 -8.70
C GLU A 37 -4.46 -8.65 -8.48
N VAL A 38 -5.75 -8.60 -8.82
CA VAL A 38 -6.65 -9.73 -8.65
C VAL A 38 -6.54 -10.67 -9.85
N VAL A 39 -6.07 -11.89 -9.58
CA VAL A 39 -5.83 -12.92 -10.58
C VAL A 39 -6.81 -14.07 -10.41
N ARG A 40 -7.40 -14.54 -11.50
CA ARG A 40 -8.30 -15.69 -11.47
C ARG A 40 -7.52 -16.99 -11.28
N ASP A 41 -7.77 -17.71 -10.18
CA ASP A 41 -7.21 -19.05 -9.88
C ASP A 41 -8.33 -20.05 -9.52
N PHE A 42 -9.48 -19.92 -10.17
CA PHE A 42 -10.60 -20.89 -10.07
C PHE A 42 -11.01 -21.36 -11.45
N ASP A 43 -11.59 -22.56 -11.49
CA ASP A 43 -12.12 -23.13 -12.71
C ASP A 43 -13.64 -22.94 -12.73
N ASP A 44 -14.13 -22.33 -13.80
CA ASP A 44 -15.55 -22.15 -14.08
C ASP A 44 -15.75 -22.29 -15.58
N PRO A 45 -16.49 -23.35 -16.03
CA PRO A 45 -16.70 -23.61 -17.45
C PRO A 45 -17.55 -22.55 -18.16
N GLU A 46 -18.36 -21.76 -17.40
CA GLU A 46 -19.17 -20.68 -17.96
C GLU A 46 -18.36 -19.40 -18.20
N ILE A 47 -17.18 -19.28 -17.58
CA ILE A 47 -16.32 -18.11 -17.72
C ILE A 47 -15.10 -18.46 -18.58
N ILE A 48 -15.09 -17.96 -19.81
CA ILE A 48 -13.97 -18.16 -20.74
C ILE A 48 -12.74 -17.39 -20.23
N ARG A 49 -11.58 -18.06 -20.24
CA ARG A 49 -10.30 -17.43 -20.01
C ARG A 49 -9.71 -17.02 -21.36
N GLU A 50 -9.78 -15.74 -21.67
CA GLU A 50 -9.22 -15.20 -22.91
C GLU A 50 -7.70 -14.98 -22.77
N HIS A 51 -6.94 -15.38 -23.78
CA HIS A 51 -5.52 -15.05 -23.98
C HIS A 51 -4.52 -15.59 -22.94
N SER A 52 -4.93 -16.34 -21.91
CA SER A 52 -4.01 -16.92 -20.93
C SER A 52 -4.34 -18.38 -20.65
N LYS A 53 -3.33 -19.15 -20.18
CA LYS A 53 -3.50 -20.58 -19.85
C LYS A 53 -3.52 -20.81 -18.33
N ASN A 54 -3.04 -19.89 -17.54
CA ASN A 54 -2.91 -20.03 -16.10
C ASN A 54 -2.80 -18.67 -15.40
N PRO A 55 -3.00 -18.62 -14.07
CA PRO A 55 -2.92 -17.39 -13.28
C PRO A 55 -1.59 -16.64 -13.39
N ASP A 56 -0.47 -17.36 -13.53
CA ASP A 56 0.86 -16.74 -13.61
C ASP A 56 1.00 -15.91 -14.90
N GLN A 57 0.43 -16.40 -16.02
CA GLN A 57 0.40 -15.65 -17.29
C GLN A 57 -0.51 -14.41 -17.22
N ASP A 58 -1.63 -14.49 -16.48
CA ASP A 58 -2.50 -13.34 -16.28
C ASP A 58 -1.71 -12.23 -15.57
N ALA A 59 -1.02 -12.57 -14.47
CA ALA A 59 -0.19 -11.63 -13.73
C ALA A 59 0.97 -11.05 -14.57
N GLU A 60 1.64 -11.88 -15.38
CA GLU A 60 2.69 -11.42 -16.30
C GLU A 60 2.19 -10.43 -17.35
N THR A 61 0.98 -10.65 -17.84
CA THR A 61 0.36 -9.73 -18.81
C THR A 61 0.16 -8.36 -18.19
N ILE A 62 -0.41 -8.29 -16.99
CA ILE A 62 -0.63 -7.02 -16.28
C ILE A 62 0.70 -6.32 -15.99
N GLU A 63 1.71 -7.05 -15.50
CA GLU A 63 3.04 -6.48 -15.28
C GLU A 63 3.65 -5.88 -16.55
N THR A 64 3.46 -6.54 -17.66
CA THR A 64 3.98 -6.07 -18.95
C THR A 64 3.31 -4.78 -19.37
N GLU A 65 1.98 -4.69 -19.28
CA GLU A 65 1.23 -3.47 -19.59
C GLU A 65 1.63 -2.29 -18.70
N LEU A 66 1.81 -2.52 -17.40
CA LEU A 66 2.28 -1.47 -16.49
C LEU A 66 3.69 -0.96 -16.86
N ARG A 67 4.61 -1.87 -17.24
CA ARG A 67 5.96 -1.51 -17.68
C ARG A 67 5.95 -0.74 -19.01
N LEU A 68 5.14 -1.15 -19.96
CA LEU A 68 4.99 -0.43 -21.24
C LEU A 68 4.54 1.01 -21.00
N LYS A 69 3.60 1.20 -20.06
CA LYS A 69 3.16 2.55 -19.69
C LYS A 69 4.24 3.38 -19.00
N ASP A 70 5.03 2.75 -18.18
CA ASP A 70 6.17 3.43 -17.54
C ASP A 70 7.22 3.84 -18.58
N LEU A 71 7.48 3.00 -19.59
CA LEU A 71 8.35 3.35 -20.70
C LEU A 71 7.86 4.59 -21.45
N GLU A 72 6.57 4.67 -21.79
CA GLU A 72 6.00 5.88 -22.38
C GLU A 72 6.17 7.12 -21.48
N THR A 73 5.96 6.96 -20.18
CA THR A 73 6.09 8.05 -19.20
C THR A 73 7.53 8.55 -19.16
N ILE A 74 8.50 7.63 -19.13
CA ILE A 74 9.93 7.96 -19.12
C ILE A 74 10.34 8.62 -20.45
N GLU A 75 9.88 8.11 -21.59
CA GLU A 75 10.19 8.70 -22.91
C GLU A 75 9.68 10.13 -23.02
N LYS A 76 8.44 10.39 -22.61
CA LYS A 76 7.87 11.74 -22.58
C LYS A 76 8.69 12.67 -21.67
N LYS A 77 9.10 12.19 -20.50
CA LYS A 77 9.93 12.98 -19.59
C LYS A 77 11.32 13.24 -20.17
N LEU A 78 11.99 12.23 -20.72
CA LEU A 78 13.28 12.36 -21.39
C LEU A 78 13.20 13.40 -22.51
N ALA A 79 12.21 13.34 -23.39
CA ALA A 79 12.01 14.31 -24.46
C ALA A 79 11.87 15.75 -23.94
N SER A 80 11.23 15.94 -22.80
CA SER A 80 11.04 17.25 -22.19
C SER A 80 12.29 17.86 -21.55
N ILE A 81 13.23 17.01 -21.05
CA ILE A 81 14.44 17.46 -20.33
C ILE A 81 15.71 17.36 -21.17
N GLN A 82 15.69 16.64 -22.30
CA GLN A 82 16.90 16.32 -23.09
C GLN A 82 17.68 17.56 -23.57
N LYS A 83 17.01 18.69 -23.76
CA LYS A 83 17.63 19.93 -24.25
C LYS A 83 18.10 20.85 -23.13
N ASP A 84 17.86 20.50 -21.87
CA ASP A 84 18.23 21.29 -20.70
C ASP A 84 19.56 20.78 -20.09
N PRO A 85 20.68 21.51 -20.22
CA PRO A 85 21.96 21.08 -19.67
C PRO A 85 21.94 20.91 -18.14
N SER A 86 21.07 21.64 -17.44
CA SER A 86 20.92 21.54 -15.97
C SER A 86 20.31 20.20 -15.53
N LYS A 87 19.63 19.49 -16.44
CA LYS A 87 18.94 18.21 -16.25
C LYS A 87 19.73 16.99 -16.73
N LYS A 88 21.03 17.14 -16.99
CA LYS A 88 21.89 16.07 -17.52
C LYS A 88 21.91 14.83 -16.63
N GLU A 89 22.00 15.01 -15.31
CA GLU A 89 21.99 13.90 -14.33
C GLU A 89 20.68 13.12 -14.38
N GLU A 90 19.55 13.84 -14.37
CA GLU A 90 18.21 13.27 -14.45
C GLU A 90 17.99 12.52 -15.77
N SER A 91 18.45 13.09 -16.88
CA SER A 91 18.38 12.46 -18.21
C SER A 91 19.17 11.15 -18.27
N LEU A 92 20.42 11.14 -17.74
CA LEU A 92 21.24 9.95 -17.69
C LEU A 92 20.63 8.85 -16.82
N PHE A 93 20.10 9.24 -15.65
CA PHE A 93 19.39 8.32 -14.74
C PHE A 93 18.18 7.68 -15.43
N LEU A 94 17.32 8.49 -16.05
CA LEU A 94 16.12 7.99 -16.73
C LEU A 94 16.45 7.10 -17.94
N SER A 95 17.52 7.40 -18.68
CA SER A 95 17.98 6.55 -19.79
C SER A 95 18.39 5.18 -19.31
N GLY A 96 19.23 5.09 -18.25
CA GLY A 96 19.61 3.81 -17.64
C GLY A 96 18.44 3.09 -17.00
N PHE A 97 17.47 3.84 -16.45
CA PHE A 97 16.29 3.26 -15.86
C PHE A 97 15.33 2.68 -16.92
N LYS A 98 15.20 3.36 -18.09
CA LYS A 98 14.48 2.85 -19.26
C LYS A 98 15.02 1.48 -19.71
N GLU A 99 16.34 1.34 -19.79
CA GLU A 99 16.97 0.06 -20.15
C GLU A 99 16.63 -1.05 -19.16
N LYS A 100 16.68 -0.76 -17.86
CA LYS A 100 16.31 -1.72 -16.81
C LYS A 100 14.85 -2.17 -16.92
N ILE A 101 13.91 -1.24 -17.12
CA ILE A 101 12.49 -1.57 -17.30
C ILE A 101 12.28 -2.42 -18.56
N SER A 102 13.01 -2.15 -19.64
CA SER A 102 12.91 -2.91 -20.88
C SER A 102 13.46 -4.32 -20.77
N SER A 103 14.49 -4.54 -19.93
CA SER A 103 15.19 -5.82 -19.83
C SER A 103 14.49 -6.88 -18.95
N GLY A 104 13.55 -6.50 -18.09
CA GLY A 104 12.87 -7.49 -17.24
C GLY A 104 11.92 -6.92 -16.17
N PRO A 105 11.27 -7.81 -15.41
CA PRO A 105 10.30 -7.44 -14.39
C PRO A 105 10.93 -6.92 -13.10
N GLU A 106 12.20 -7.22 -12.85
CA GLU A 106 12.90 -6.79 -11.64
C GLU A 106 13.46 -5.39 -11.80
N ILE A 107 12.77 -4.43 -11.17
CA ILE A 107 13.17 -3.03 -11.21
C ILE A 107 13.71 -2.67 -9.83
N ASN A 108 15.03 -2.58 -9.73
CA ASN A 108 15.71 -2.16 -8.52
C ASN A 108 16.31 -0.77 -8.69
N ILE A 109 15.95 0.13 -7.78
CA ILE A 109 16.56 1.45 -7.64
C ILE A 109 17.63 1.35 -6.56
N SER A 110 18.82 1.83 -6.83
CA SER A 110 19.89 1.77 -5.84
C SER A 110 19.59 2.71 -4.66
N GLU A 111 20.03 2.32 -3.45
CA GLU A 111 19.91 3.21 -2.29
C GLU A 111 20.61 4.56 -2.51
N LYS A 112 21.68 4.58 -3.30
CA LYS A 112 22.40 5.81 -3.66
C LYS A 112 21.49 6.76 -4.44
N ASP A 113 20.73 6.23 -5.41
CA ASP A 113 19.81 7.03 -6.23
C ASP A 113 18.63 7.53 -5.39
N LEU A 114 18.12 6.72 -4.47
CA LEU A 114 17.04 7.13 -3.54
C LEU A 114 17.51 8.19 -2.52
N LYS A 115 18.78 8.19 -2.12
CA LYS A 115 19.36 9.23 -1.25
C LYS A 115 19.65 10.54 -2.01
N ASN A 116 19.73 10.50 -3.33
CA ASN A 116 19.84 11.71 -4.14
C ASN A 116 18.47 12.41 -4.23
N LYS A 117 18.36 13.56 -3.57
CA LYS A 117 17.09 14.30 -3.49
C LYS A 117 16.50 14.62 -4.87
N LYS A 118 17.32 15.03 -5.85
CA LYS A 118 16.84 15.35 -7.20
C LYS A 118 16.22 14.14 -7.89
N LEU A 119 16.88 12.98 -7.79
CA LEU A 119 16.37 11.73 -8.40
C LEU A 119 15.14 11.21 -7.67
N ALA A 120 15.11 11.31 -6.34
CA ALA A 120 13.94 10.95 -5.55
C ALA A 120 12.72 11.84 -5.87
N ASP A 121 12.92 13.14 -6.03
CA ASP A 121 11.85 14.08 -6.42
C ASP A 121 11.39 13.81 -7.87
N LEU A 122 12.30 13.51 -8.79
CA LEU A 122 11.99 13.10 -10.16
C LEU A 122 11.13 11.81 -10.19
N LEU A 123 11.51 10.78 -9.43
CA LEU A 123 10.73 9.54 -9.33
C LEU A 123 9.33 9.76 -8.80
N LYS A 124 9.17 10.65 -7.81
CA LYS A 124 7.85 11.05 -7.29
C LYS A 124 7.03 11.78 -8.36
N GLU A 125 7.66 12.69 -9.12
CA GLU A 125 7.00 13.45 -10.18
C GLU A 125 6.46 12.54 -11.27
N ILE A 126 7.29 11.62 -11.80
CA ILE A 126 6.88 10.72 -12.89
C ILE A 126 5.95 9.61 -12.41
N ASN A 127 5.96 9.28 -11.13
CA ASN A 127 5.05 8.34 -10.46
C ASN A 127 4.84 7.04 -11.25
N LEU A 128 5.95 6.29 -11.43
CA LEU A 128 5.96 5.05 -12.20
C LEU A 128 5.10 3.97 -11.55
N LEU A 129 4.32 3.27 -12.37
CA LEU A 129 3.35 2.26 -11.92
C LEU A 129 4.03 0.99 -11.44
N SER A 130 5.09 0.57 -12.13
CA SER A 130 5.86 -0.63 -11.79
C SER A 130 6.64 -0.52 -10.47
N LEU A 131 6.88 0.71 -9.99
CA LEU A 131 7.52 0.98 -8.70
C LEU A 131 6.54 0.98 -7.53
N LYS A 132 5.24 1.05 -7.77
CA LYS A 132 4.26 1.00 -6.68
C LYS A 132 4.32 -0.33 -5.93
N PRO A 133 4.13 -0.31 -4.60
CA PRO A 133 3.90 -1.54 -3.85
C PRO A 133 2.76 -2.32 -4.49
N ARG A 134 2.93 -3.65 -4.61
CA ARG A 134 1.98 -4.51 -5.28
C ARG A 134 1.77 -5.81 -4.50
N ILE A 135 0.53 -6.29 -4.51
CA ILE A 135 0.13 -7.57 -3.95
C ILE A 135 -0.58 -8.36 -5.06
N TYR A 136 -0.22 -9.63 -5.21
CA TYR A 136 -0.95 -10.56 -6.07
C TYR A 136 -2.03 -11.26 -5.25
N ALA A 137 -3.29 -11.06 -5.61
CA ALA A 137 -4.44 -11.65 -4.95
C ALA A 137 -5.07 -12.71 -5.86
N PHE A 138 -4.75 -13.98 -5.61
CA PHE A 138 -5.32 -15.09 -6.38
C PHE A 138 -6.71 -15.43 -5.86
N ASN A 139 -7.73 -15.12 -6.66
CA ASN A 139 -9.09 -15.52 -6.38
C ASN A 139 -9.25 -17.01 -6.72
N SER A 140 -9.23 -17.85 -5.70
CA SER A 140 -9.23 -19.31 -5.80
C SER A 140 -10.54 -19.90 -5.32
N ASP A 141 -10.83 -21.13 -5.75
CA ASP A 141 -11.93 -21.87 -5.17
C ASP A 141 -11.62 -22.36 -3.73
N SER A 142 -12.69 -22.62 -2.96
CA SER A 142 -12.56 -22.99 -1.54
C SER A 142 -11.86 -24.33 -1.32
N LEU A 143 -11.86 -25.22 -2.30
CA LEU A 143 -11.16 -26.52 -2.21
C LEU A 143 -9.65 -26.32 -2.27
N LYS A 144 -9.15 -25.47 -3.16
CA LYS A 144 -7.73 -25.12 -3.24
C LYS A 144 -7.25 -24.42 -1.96
N LEU A 145 -8.08 -23.57 -1.35
CA LEU A 145 -7.79 -22.91 -0.09
C LEU A 145 -7.78 -23.87 1.10
N ALA A 146 -8.74 -24.81 1.16
CA ALA A 146 -8.82 -25.82 2.20
C ALA A 146 -7.65 -26.82 2.15
N ALA A 147 -7.06 -27.05 0.99
CA ALA A 147 -5.91 -27.95 0.81
C ALA A 147 -4.59 -27.42 1.39
N GLY A 148 -4.60 -26.34 2.18
CA GLY A 148 -3.45 -25.85 2.94
C GLY A 148 -2.36 -25.23 2.07
N LYS A 149 -2.68 -24.69 0.90
CA LYS A 149 -1.74 -23.82 0.20
C LYS A 149 -1.41 -22.66 1.14
N ASN A 150 -0.12 -22.52 1.47
CA ASN A 150 0.38 -21.41 2.27
C ASN A 150 -0.24 -20.12 1.77
N LEU A 151 -1.06 -19.48 2.60
CA LEU A 151 -1.79 -18.27 2.27
C LEU A 151 -0.87 -17.05 2.07
N GLU A 152 0.40 -17.21 2.44
CA GLU A 152 1.44 -16.20 2.24
C GLU A 152 2.57 -16.80 1.40
N ARG A 153 2.70 -16.32 0.19
CA ARG A 153 3.77 -16.67 -0.75
C ARG A 153 4.41 -15.38 -1.27
N ILE A 154 5.70 -15.44 -1.54
CA ILE A 154 6.39 -14.39 -2.28
C ILE A 154 6.59 -14.88 -3.72
N TRP A 155 6.13 -14.09 -4.69
CA TRP A 155 6.35 -14.31 -6.10
C TRP A 155 7.00 -13.06 -6.71
N ARG A 156 8.15 -13.22 -7.34
CA ARG A 156 8.94 -12.11 -7.87
C ARG A 156 9.17 -10.98 -6.83
N GLY A 157 9.50 -11.36 -5.59
CA GLY A 157 9.76 -10.42 -4.49
C GLY A 157 8.53 -9.69 -3.93
N ARG A 158 7.30 -10.11 -4.30
CA ARG A 158 6.05 -9.45 -3.90
C ARG A 158 5.13 -10.44 -3.18
N PRO A 159 4.31 -9.96 -2.22
CA PRO A 159 3.36 -10.83 -1.51
C PRO A 159 2.32 -11.41 -2.45
N VAL A 160 2.00 -12.68 -2.25
CA VAL A 160 0.88 -13.38 -2.89
C VAL A 160 -0.10 -13.82 -1.83
N VAL A 161 -1.37 -13.53 -2.02
CA VAL A 161 -2.46 -13.93 -1.14
C VAL A 161 -3.49 -14.71 -1.94
N TYR A 162 -3.92 -15.83 -1.39
CA TYR A 162 -5.04 -16.60 -1.93
C TYR A 162 -6.30 -16.28 -1.15
N PHE A 163 -7.39 -16.02 -1.84
CA PHE A 163 -8.69 -15.75 -1.24
C PHE A 163 -9.81 -16.26 -2.13
N SER A 164 -11.03 -16.36 -1.61
CA SER A 164 -12.23 -16.65 -2.38
C SER A 164 -13.20 -15.49 -2.29
N ALA A 165 -13.44 -14.82 -3.41
CA ALA A 165 -14.45 -13.76 -3.48
C ALA A 165 -15.86 -14.32 -3.26
N LYS A 166 -16.12 -15.61 -3.59
CA LYS A 166 -17.42 -16.27 -3.43
C LYS A 166 -17.77 -16.55 -1.97
N THR A 167 -16.78 -17.01 -1.18
CA THR A 167 -17.02 -17.45 0.22
C THR A 167 -16.51 -16.48 1.26
N GLY A 168 -15.69 -15.50 0.89
CA GLY A 168 -15.02 -14.59 1.81
C GLY A 168 -13.78 -15.19 2.50
N GLN A 169 -13.46 -16.47 2.28
CA GLN A 169 -12.30 -17.11 2.88
C GLN A 169 -11.00 -16.42 2.41
N GLY A 170 -10.10 -16.12 3.33
CA GLY A 170 -8.81 -15.46 3.06
C GLY A 170 -8.86 -13.93 2.95
N LEU A 171 -10.05 -13.29 3.01
CA LEU A 171 -10.16 -11.82 2.94
C LEU A 171 -9.49 -11.11 4.13
N GLU A 172 -9.56 -11.69 5.33
CA GLU A 172 -8.87 -11.12 6.50
C GLU A 172 -7.36 -11.04 6.27
N ASN A 173 -6.80 -12.10 5.68
CA ASN A 173 -5.37 -12.16 5.37
C ASN A 173 -5.00 -11.15 4.26
N LEU A 174 -5.85 -11.00 3.25
CA LEU A 174 -5.70 -10.00 2.21
C LEU A 174 -5.63 -8.58 2.80
N ILE A 175 -6.55 -8.24 3.70
CA ILE A 175 -6.58 -6.95 4.40
C ILE A 175 -5.30 -6.75 5.22
N LYS A 176 -4.89 -7.77 5.99
CA LYS A 176 -3.66 -7.74 6.79
C LYS A 176 -2.42 -7.45 5.94
N ILE A 177 -2.26 -8.15 4.83
CA ILE A 177 -1.14 -7.93 3.90
C ILE A 177 -1.18 -6.53 3.28
N CYS A 178 -2.37 -5.99 2.96
CA CYS A 178 -2.51 -4.61 2.52
C CYS A 178 -2.00 -3.62 3.57
N TYR A 179 -2.36 -3.80 4.85
CA TYR A 179 -1.85 -2.98 5.95
C TYR A 179 -0.33 -3.08 6.07
N GLN A 180 0.22 -4.29 6.05
CA GLN A 180 1.66 -4.53 6.12
C GLN A 180 2.41 -3.90 4.94
N THR A 181 1.92 -4.09 3.72
CA THR A 181 2.55 -3.54 2.51
C THR A 181 2.51 -2.02 2.47
N LEU A 182 1.46 -1.43 3.05
CA LEU A 182 1.33 0.02 3.19
C LEU A 182 2.06 0.57 4.42
N ASP A 183 2.69 -0.29 5.23
CA ASP A 183 3.32 0.07 6.51
C ASP A 183 2.37 0.86 7.42
N LEU A 184 1.14 0.34 7.56
CA LEU A 184 0.08 0.94 8.35
C LEU A 184 -0.09 0.21 9.68
N ILE A 185 -0.39 0.99 10.71
CA ILE A 185 -0.80 0.51 12.02
C ILE A 185 -2.10 1.19 12.44
N SER A 186 -2.78 0.61 13.43
CA SER A 186 -4.00 1.19 13.99
C SER A 186 -3.81 1.48 15.47
N PHE A 187 -4.20 2.67 15.90
CA PHE A 187 -4.38 2.99 17.31
C PHE A 187 -5.86 3.28 17.60
N LEU A 188 -6.21 3.22 18.86
CA LEU A 188 -7.58 3.34 19.34
C LEU A 188 -7.73 4.55 20.26
N THR A 189 -8.87 5.21 20.18
CA THR A 189 -9.32 6.16 21.19
C THR A 189 -10.60 5.63 21.82
N VAL A 190 -10.72 5.73 23.14
CA VAL A 190 -11.89 5.27 23.87
C VAL A 190 -12.46 6.46 24.64
N GLY A 191 -13.66 6.88 24.25
CA GLY A 191 -14.44 7.88 24.94
C GLY A 191 -15.61 7.27 25.72
N LYS A 192 -16.40 8.11 26.40
CA LYS A 192 -17.57 7.64 27.18
C LYS A 192 -18.67 7.04 26.30
N LYS A 193 -18.76 7.42 25.03
CA LYS A 193 -19.85 7.04 24.12
C LYS A 193 -19.40 6.18 22.96
N GLU A 194 -18.11 6.19 22.59
CA GLU A 194 -17.60 5.47 21.44
C GLU A 194 -16.14 5.03 21.65
N ALA A 195 -15.80 3.94 21.01
CA ALA A 195 -14.42 3.54 20.74
C ALA A 195 -14.17 3.66 19.24
N ARG A 196 -13.05 4.29 18.86
CA ARG A 196 -12.71 4.53 17.46
C ARG A 196 -11.28 4.11 17.17
N ALA A 197 -11.09 3.41 16.05
CA ALA A 197 -9.78 3.10 15.53
C ALA A 197 -9.34 4.14 14.49
N TRP A 198 -8.05 4.43 14.47
CA TRP A 198 -7.40 5.40 13.58
C TRP A 198 -6.22 4.73 12.90
N THR A 199 -6.06 4.95 11.60
CA THR A 199 -4.94 4.39 10.82
C THR A 199 -3.86 5.44 10.63
N ILE A 200 -2.61 5.05 10.90
CA ILE A 200 -1.42 5.88 10.72
C ILE A 200 -0.30 5.03 10.12
N LYS A 201 0.75 5.67 9.64
CA LYS A 201 1.99 4.99 9.25
C LYS A 201 2.72 4.49 10.49
N HIS A 202 3.34 3.33 10.38
CA HIS A 202 4.29 2.86 11.38
C HIS A 202 5.37 3.92 11.64
N GLY A 203 5.76 4.10 12.90
CA GLY A 203 6.72 5.13 13.31
C GLY A 203 6.15 6.55 13.45
N THR A 204 4.86 6.77 13.14
CA THR A 204 4.19 8.07 13.38
C THR A 204 4.27 8.44 14.86
N LYS A 205 4.65 9.70 15.14
CA LYS A 205 4.82 10.22 16.50
C LYS A 205 3.48 10.58 17.12
N ALA A 206 3.40 10.52 18.45
CA ALA A 206 2.17 10.79 19.20
C ALA A 206 1.54 12.15 18.87
N ARG A 207 2.35 13.19 18.68
CA ARG A 207 1.86 14.51 18.26
C ARG A 207 1.20 14.47 16.88
N GLU A 208 1.84 13.82 15.92
CA GLU A 208 1.32 13.68 14.56
C GLU A 208 0.06 12.79 14.55
N ALA A 209 0.06 11.70 15.35
CA ALA A 209 -1.11 10.84 15.52
C ALA A 209 -2.31 11.59 16.10
N ALA A 210 -2.09 12.53 17.04
CA ALA A 210 -3.13 13.42 17.53
C ALA A 210 -3.71 14.30 16.42
N GLY A 211 -2.88 14.73 15.47
CA GLY A 211 -3.26 15.49 14.28
C GLY A 211 -4.21 14.74 13.34
N VAL A 212 -4.12 13.42 13.28
CA VAL A 212 -5.03 12.58 12.49
C VAL A 212 -6.46 12.63 13.04
N ILE A 213 -6.64 12.88 14.34
CA ILE A 213 -7.95 13.07 14.97
C ILE A 213 -8.48 14.47 14.66
N HIS A 214 -7.66 15.49 14.94
CA HIS A 214 -7.97 16.87 14.67
C HIS A 214 -6.69 17.73 14.66
N SER A 215 -6.59 18.69 13.74
CA SER A 215 -5.40 19.57 13.62
C SER A 215 -5.09 20.35 14.90
N ASP A 216 -6.10 20.70 15.68
CA ASP A 216 -5.89 21.40 16.97
C ASP A 216 -5.26 20.51 18.02
N PHE A 217 -5.48 19.18 17.95
CA PHE A 217 -4.83 18.23 18.87
C PHE A 217 -3.34 18.17 18.61
N GLU A 218 -2.90 18.26 17.36
CA GLU A 218 -1.49 18.34 17.01
C GLU A 218 -0.83 19.64 17.52
N LYS A 219 -1.50 20.77 17.30
CA LYS A 219 -0.97 22.09 17.68
C LYS A 219 -0.85 22.24 19.19
N ASN A 220 -1.87 21.78 19.92
CA ASN A 220 -1.99 21.94 21.36
C ASN A 220 -1.56 20.71 22.16
N PHE A 221 -0.85 19.79 21.53
CA PHE A 221 -0.41 18.54 22.16
C PHE A 221 0.47 18.79 23.38
N ILE A 222 0.10 18.17 24.50
CA ILE A 222 0.89 18.18 25.75
C ILE A 222 1.57 16.83 25.96
N ARG A 223 0.79 15.76 26.00
CA ARG A 223 1.24 14.39 26.24
C ARG A 223 0.15 13.38 25.86
N ALA A 224 0.51 12.10 25.79
CA ALA A 224 -0.41 11.01 25.55
C ALA A 224 -0.40 10.04 26.74
N LYS A 225 -1.56 9.54 27.14
CA LYS A 225 -1.69 8.37 28.02
C LYS A 225 -1.93 7.16 27.14
N VAL A 226 -1.12 6.14 27.29
CA VAL A 226 -1.07 5.00 26.37
C VAL A 226 -1.17 3.69 27.14
N ILE A 227 -2.01 2.79 26.65
CA ILE A 227 -2.09 1.40 27.08
C ILE A 227 -2.36 0.51 25.88
N ASN A 228 -1.74 -0.67 25.81
CA ASN A 228 -2.09 -1.63 24.77
C ASN A 228 -3.51 -2.18 25.01
N TRP A 229 -4.30 -2.35 23.93
CA TRP A 229 -5.69 -2.80 24.03
C TRP A 229 -5.84 -4.15 24.72
N GLN A 230 -4.91 -5.09 24.53
CA GLN A 230 -4.92 -6.41 25.18
C GLN A 230 -4.79 -6.31 26.71
N LYS A 231 -4.07 -5.30 27.20
CA LYS A 231 -3.99 -5.03 28.64
C LYS A 231 -5.25 -4.32 29.15
N LEU A 232 -5.81 -3.42 28.34
CA LEU A 232 -7.00 -2.67 28.73
C LEU A 232 -8.22 -3.57 28.91
N ILE A 233 -8.43 -4.56 28.03
CA ILE A 233 -9.57 -5.49 28.13
C ILE A 233 -9.52 -6.41 29.38
N LEU A 234 -8.37 -6.51 30.05
CA LEU A 234 -8.22 -7.23 31.33
C LEU A 234 -8.57 -6.36 32.53
N THR A 235 -8.99 -5.13 32.32
CA THR A 235 -9.40 -4.17 33.35
C THR A 235 -10.86 -3.79 33.17
N GLU A 236 -11.50 -3.30 34.26
CA GLU A 236 -12.91 -2.89 34.20
C GLU A 236 -13.12 -1.55 33.45
N SER A 237 -12.08 -0.70 33.47
CA SER A 237 -12.15 0.64 32.85
C SER A 237 -10.76 1.23 32.67
N PHE A 238 -10.67 2.33 31.93
CA PHE A 238 -9.44 3.12 31.80
C PHE A 238 -8.98 3.68 33.18
N ALA A 239 -9.92 4.02 34.07
CA ALA A 239 -9.61 4.45 35.43
C ALA A 239 -9.01 3.32 36.25
N ASP A 240 -9.55 2.09 36.17
CA ASP A 240 -9.00 0.89 36.81
C ASP A 240 -7.59 0.58 36.28
N ALA A 241 -7.40 0.62 34.99
CA ALA A 241 -6.07 0.47 34.39
C ALA A 241 -5.06 1.53 34.89
N SER A 242 -5.52 2.75 35.11
CA SER A 242 -4.70 3.84 35.67
C SER A 242 -4.30 3.56 37.13
N SER A 243 -5.26 3.13 37.94
CA SER A 243 -5.00 2.79 39.38
C SER A 243 -4.02 1.63 39.55
N LYS A 244 -4.03 0.69 38.58
CA LYS A 244 -3.10 -0.45 38.52
C LYS A 244 -1.73 -0.10 37.91
N GLY A 245 -1.50 1.18 37.52
CA GLY A 245 -0.23 1.62 36.97
C GLY A 245 0.06 1.06 35.57
N LEU A 246 -0.97 0.61 34.81
CA LEU A 246 -0.82 0.01 33.49
C LEU A 246 -0.76 1.03 32.36
N ILE A 247 -1.13 2.29 32.67
CA ILE A 247 -1.12 3.40 31.68
C ILE A 247 0.23 4.11 31.75
N ARG A 248 0.87 4.21 30.59
CA ARG A 248 2.10 4.97 30.41
C ARG A 248 1.77 6.41 30.00
N THR A 249 2.60 7.34 30.42
CA THR A 249 2.55 8.73 29.98
C THR A 249 3.70 8.97 29.01
N GLU A 250 3.39 9.35 27.78
CA GLU A 250 4.34 9.48 26.69
C GLU A 250 4.38 10.93 26.15
N GLY A 251 5.56 11.35 25.70
CA GLY A 251 5.78 12.67 25.11
C GLY A 251 5.49 12.70 23.60
N LYS A 252 5.74 13.86 23.02
CA LYS A 252 5.48 14.16 21.60
C LYS A 252 6.21 13.22 20.62
N ASP A 253 7.39 12.72 21.00
CA ASP A 253 8.28 11.92 20.16
C ASP A 253 8.06 10.40 20.30
N TYR A 254 7.08 9.98 21.14
CA TYR A 254 6.69 8.58 21.24
C TYR A 254 6.17 8.06 19.90
N ALA A 255 6.77 6.99 19.37
CA ALA A 255 6.26 6.30 18.20
C ALA A 255 5.10 5.40 18.62
N VAL A 256 3.89 5.75 18.17
CA VAL A 256 2.66 5.00 18.45
C VAL A 256 2.80 3.57 17.91
N GLN A 257 2.36 2.59 18.72
CA GLN A 257 2.42 1.17 18.36
C GLN A 257 1.05 0.67 17.90
N ASP A 258 1.06 -0.41 17.12
CA ASP A 258 -0.18 -1.06 16.69
C ASP A 258 -0.97 -1.58 17.91
N GLY A 259 -2.25 -1.24 17.96
CA GLY A 259 -3.12 -1.60 19.08
C GLY A 259 -2.96 -0.75 20.35
N ASP A 260 -2.22 0.35 20.32
CA ASP A 260 -2.23 1.31 21.41
C ASP A 260 -3.62 1.95 21.56
N VAL A 261 -4.12 2.00 22.78
CA VAL A 261 -5.28 2.82 23.18
C VAL A 261 -4.73 4.11 23.77
N VAL A 262 -5.07 5.24 23.14
CA VAL A 262 -4.43 6.53 23.42
C VAL A 262 -5.46 7.58 23.83
N GLU A 263 -5.19 8.25 24.97
CA GLU A 263 -5.86 9.50 25.37
C GLU A 263 -4.88 10.66 25.18
N PHE A 264 -5.13 11.53 24.19
CA PHE A 264 -4.32 12.72 23.98
C PHE A 264 -4.75 13.84 24.91
N LEU A 265 -3.79 14.39 25.66
CA LEU A 265 -3.97 15.55 26.51
C LEU A 265 -3.49 16.78 25.73
N VAL A 266 -4.39 17.72 25.54
CA VAL A 266 -4.15 18.95 24.77
C VAL A 266 -4.46 20.18 25.62
N ASN A 267 -3.77 21.28 25.33
CA ASN A 267 -4.09 22.57 25.92
C ASN A 267 -5.42 23.08 25.32
N LYS A 268 -6.28 23.68 26.15
CA LYS A 268 -7.57 24.23 25.72
C LYS A 268 -7.41 25.57 25.03
#